data_5487e98b58534fc8abbe1c1ed9e3ced0
#
_entry.id   5487e98b58534fc8abbe1c1ed9e3ced0
#
_cell.length_a   1.000
_cell.length_b   1.000
_cell.length_c   1.000
_cell.angle_alpha   90.00
_cell.angle_beta   90.00
_cell.angle_gamma   90.00
#
_symmetry.space_group_name_H-M   'P 1'
#
loop_
_entity.id
_entity.type
_entity.pdbx_description
1 polymer ?
#
loop_
_entity_poly.entity_id
_entity_poly.type
_entity_poly.pdbx_seq_one_letter_code
_entity_poly.pdbx_strand_id
1 'polypeptide(L)'
;MHNIDSTTHVRGESIYLDEMPVVQGTLYAACFDSTVAHATITSLDITEAEQMQGVVKVITYKDITGINQIGGIIPDEPLLADDHVHFCGMPVAL
;
A
#
# COMPACT_ATOMS: atom_id res chain seq x y z
N MET A 1 28.69 -21.45 -6.59
CA MET A 1 27.37 -20.80 -6.75
C MET A 1 27.50 -19.71 -7.78
N HIS A 2 26.77 -19.77 -8.89
CA HIS A 2 26.90 -18.77 -9.96
C HIS A 2 25.95 -17.62 -9.62
N ASN A 3 26.46 -16.40 -9.50
CA ASN A 3 25.63 -15.22 -9.30
C ASN A 3 25.00 -14.86 -10.66
N ILE A 4 23.69 -14.89 -10.73
CA ILE A 4 22.90 -14.66 -11.96
C ILE A 4 23.15 -13.26 -12.53
N ASP A 5 23.31 -12.27 -11.65
CA ASP A 5 23.42 -10.86 -12.04
C ASP A 5 24.84 -10.41 -12.40
N SER A 6 25.87 -11.22 -12.04
CA SER A 6 27.26 -10.81 -12.21
C SER A 6 27.64 -10.51 -13.66
N THR A 7 27.05 -11.22 -14.63
CA THR A 7 27.34 -11.03 -16.04
C THR A 7 26.76 -9.71 -16.55
N THR A 8 25.56 -9.36 -16.17
CA THR A 8 24.89 -8.10 -16.54
C THR A 8 25.57 -6.89 -15.90
N HIS A 9 25.98 -7.02 -14.64
CA HIS A 9 26.73 -5.97 -13.95
C HIS A 9 28.08 -5.67 -14.61
N VAL A 10 28.85 -6.70 -14.95
CA VAL A 10 30.17 -6.53 -15.60
C VAL A 10 30.04 -5.94 -17.01
N ARG A 11 28.94 -6.20 -17.69
CA ARG A 11 28.66 -5.68 -19.04
C ARG A 11 28.04 -4.27 -19.03
N GLY A 12 27.64 -3.75 -17.87
CA GLY A 12 26.90 -2.49 -17.76
C GLY A 12 25.46 -2.59 -18.31
N GLU A 13 24.91 -3.79 -18.35
CA GLU A 13 23.55 -4.09 -18.86
C GLU A 13 22.51 -4.18 -17.72
N SER A 14 22.95 -4.05 -16.48
CA SER A 14 22.05 -4.07 -15.31
C SER A 14 21.17 -2.83 -15.30
N ILE A 15 19.87 -3.04 -15.15
CA ILE A 15 18.87 -1.98 -15.01
C ILE A 15 18.43 -1.94 -13.56
N TYR A 16 18.59 -0.80 -12.91
CA TYR A 16 18.09 -0.56 -11.56
C TYR A 16 16.63 -0.09 -11.59
N LEU A 17 15.95 -0.16 -10.45
CA LEU A 17 14.53 0.11 -10.37
C LEU A 17 14.17 1.53 -10.84
N ASP A 18 14.96 2.52 -10.48
CA ASP A 18 14.79 3.93 -10.85
C ASP A 18 15.15 4.24 -12.32
N GLU A 19 15.82 3.31 -13.02
CA GLU A 19 16.08 3.41 -14.46
C GLU A 19 14.98 2.78 -15.31
N MET A 20 14.06 2.05 -14.66
CA MET A 20 12.95 1.39 -15.38
C MET A 20 11.94 2.45 -15.86
N PRO A 21 11.55 2.41 -17.15
CA PRO A 21 10.57 3.35 -17.66
C PRO A 21 9.21 3.12 -16.97
N VAL A 22 8.59 4.21 -16.53
CA VAL A 22 7.24 4.17 -15.98
C VAL A 22 6.25 3.86 -17.10
N VAL A 23 5.42 2.85 -16.91
CA VAL A 23 4.39 2.47 -17.89
C VAL A 23 3.35 3.59 -17.98
N GLN A 24 2.94 3.92 -19.21
CA GLN A 24 1.88 4.91 -19.42
C GLN A 24 0.58 4.47 -18.72
N GLY A 25 -0.02 5.39 -17.97
CA GLY A 25 -1.22 5.11 -17.16
C GLY A 25 -0.93 4.59 -15.75
N THR A 26 0.35 4.56 -15.33
CA THR A 26 0.70 4.27 -13.93
C THR A 26 0.06 5.31 -13.01
N LEU A 27 -0.58 4.84 -11.96
CA LEU A 27 -1.19 5.66 -10.92
C LEU A 27 -0.23 5.82 -9.75
N TYR A 28 -0.37 6.93 -9.04
CA TYR A 28 0.27 7.13 -7.75
C TYR A 28 -0.66 6.66 -6.65
N ALA A 29 -0.12 5.93 -5.68
CA ALA A 29 -0.83 5.56 -4.47
C ALA A 29 -0.45 6.52 -3.33
N ALA A 30 -1.45 6.96 -2.57
CA ALA A 30 -1.28 7.75 -1.36
C ALA A 30 -2.00 7.04 -0.22
N CYS A 31 -1.27 6.82 0.88
CA CYS A 31 -1.84 6.17 2.05
C CYS A 31 -2.49 7.23 2.95
N PHE A 32 -3.70 6.94 3.40
CA PHE A 32 -4.38 7.69 4.46
C PHE A 32 -4.20 6.95 5.77
N ASP A 33 -3.40 7.53 6.65
CA ASP A 33 -3.00 6.94 7.91
C ASP A 33 -3.76 7.56 9.08
N SER A 34 -3.90 6.78 10.15
CA SER A 34 -4.50 7.25 11.39
C SER A 34 -3.67 8.35 12.05
N THR A 35 -4.34 9.41 12.47
CA THR A 35 -3.74 10.49 13.28
C THR A 35 -3.83 10.23 14.78
N VAL A 36 -4.53 9.17 15.21
CA VAL A 36 -4.71 8.79 16.60
C VAL A 36 -3.99 7.48 16.93
N ALA A 37 -3.56 7.35 18.17
CA ALA A 37 -2.75 6.20 18.59
C ALA A 37 -3.58 4.94 18.87
N HIS A 38 -4.84 5.09 19.29
CA HIS A 38 -5.75 3.98 19.58
C HIS A 38 -7.19 4.47 19.55
N ALA A 39 -8.01 3.86 18.68
CA ALA A 39 -9.41 4.27 18.54
C ALA A 39 -10.23 3.20 17.84
N THR A 40 -11.54 3.27 18.03
CA THR A 40 -12.51 2.51 17.23
C THR A 40 -12.96 3.38 16.05
N ILE A 41 -12.95 2.80 14.86
CA ILE A 41 -13.49 3.43 13.65
C ILE A 41 -15.01 3.22 13.67
N THR A 42 -15.75 4.28 13.94
CA THR A 42 -17.22 4.23 13.97
C THR A 42 -17.85 4.36 12.58
N SER A 43 -17.18 5.10 11.70
CA SER A 43 -17.57 5.24 10.28
C SER A 43 -16.36 5.68 9.45
N LEU A 44 -16.32 5.21 8.22
CA LEU A 44 -15.36 5.65 7.20
C LEU A 44 -16.17 6.06 5.96
N ASP A 45 -16.27 7.36 5.72
CA ASP A 45 -16.93 7.91 4.54
C ASP A 45 -15.88 8.33 3.51
N ILE A 46 -15.88 7.65 2.37
CA ILE A 46 -14.95 7.87 1.27
C ILE A 46 -15.58 8.62 0.10
N THR A 47 -16.85 8.99 0.20
CA THR A 47 -17.64 9.52 -0.90
C THR A 47 -17.03 10.80 -1.51
N GLU A 48 -16.59 11.72 -0.66
CA GLU A 48 -15.99 12.97 -1.11
C GLU A 48 -14.63 12.72 -1.78
N ALA A 49 -13.84 11.82 -1.22
CA ALA A 49 -12.53 11.46 -1.79
C ALA A 49 -12.67 10.81 -3.17
N GLU A 50 -13.63 9.91 -3.37
CA GLU A 50 -13.89 9.27 -4.66
C GLU A 50 -14.36 10.26 -5.74
N GLN A 51 -14.99 11.37 -5.34
CA GLN A 51 -15.47 12.40 -6.26
C GLN A 51 -14.41 13.46 -6.60
N MET A 52 -13.26 13.43 -5.93
CA MET A 52 -12.20 14.39 -6.19
C MET A 52 -11.58 14.19 -7.56
N GLN A 53 -11.37 15.29 -8.27
CA GLN A 53 -10.70 15.26 -9.57
C GLN A 53 -9.26 14.71 -9.42
N GLY A 54 -8.96 13.68 -10.21
CA GLY A 54 -7.64 13.02 -10.19
C GLY A 54 -7.59 11.76 -9.33
N VAL A 55 -8.60 11.50 -8.50
CA VAL A 55 -8.74 10.23 -7.79
C VAL A 55 -9.35 9.20 -8.73
N VAL A 56 -8.69 8.08 -8.90
CA VAL A 56 -9.18 6.96 -9.73
C VAL A 56 -9.99 5.98 -8.90
N LYS A 57 -9.53 5.71 -7.69
CA LYS A 57 -10.20 4.81 -6.74
C LYS A 57 -9.70 5.07 -5.33
N VAL A 58 -10.56 4.92 -4.34
CA VAL A 58 -10.21 4.80 -2.94
C VAL A 58 -10.34 3.34 -2.53
N ILE A 59 -9.29 2.79 -1.95
CA ILE A 59 -9.23 1.39 -1.52
C ILE A 59 -9.31 1.36 0.01
N THR A 60 -10.22 0.56 0.54
CA THR A 60 -10.41 0.33 1.96
C THR A 60 -10.26 -1.17 2.29
N TYR A 61 -10.32 -1.54 3.55
CA TYR A 61 -10.30 -2.95 3.96
C TYR A 61 -11.36 -3.82 3.24
N LYS A 62 -12.48 -3.21 2.80
CA LYS A 62 -13.57 -3.89 2.07
C LYS A 62 -13.19 -4.30 0.66
N ASP A 63 -12.21 -3.64 0.07
CA ASP A 63 -11.73 -3.93 -1.29
C ASP A 63 -10.68 -5.06 -1.31
N ILE A 64 -10.21 -5.50 -0.15
CA ILE A 64 -9.23 -6.58 -0.04
C ILE A 64 -9.93 -7.90 -0.32
N THR A 65 -9.59 -8.54 -1.45
CA THR A 65 -10.19 -9.79 -1.89
C THR A 65 -9.67 -11.03 -1.14
N GLY A 66 -8.55 -10.87 -0.44
CA GLY A 66 -7.94 -11.90 0.40
C GLY A 66 -8.22 -11.71 1.88
N ILE A 67 -7.28 -12.12 2.72
CA ILE A 67 -7.33 -11.89 4.17
C ILE A 67 -6.68 -10.53 4.45
N ASN A 68 -7.39 -9.66 5.17
CA ASN A 68 -6.87 -8.36 5.61
C ASN A 68 -5.88 -8.55 6.77
N GLN A 69 -4.68 -9.09 6.46
CA GLN A 69 -3.71 -9.45 7.48
C GLN A 69 -2.31 -9.55 6.87
N ILE A 70 -1.32 -8.94 7.51
CA ILE A 70 0.10 -8.93 7.09
C ILE A 70 1.07 -9.42 8.16
N GLY A 71 0.59 -9.78 9.36
CA GLY A 71 1.43 -10.33 10.43
C GLY A 71 2.12 -11.62 9.98
N GLY A 72 3.45 -11.62 9.97
CA GLY A 72 4.23 -12.72 9.41
C GLY A 72 4.32 -13.95 10.31
N ILE A 73 4.22 -13.79 11.62
CA ILE A 73 4.32 -14.87 12.62
C ILE A 73 3.01 -15.01 13.39
N ILE A 74 2.49 -13.89 13.88
CA ILE A 74 1.20 -13.81 14.56
C ILE A 74 0.24 -13.06 13.64
N PRO A 75 -0.94 -13.62 13.30
CA PRO A 75 -1.89 -13.02 12.39
C PRO A 75 -2.77 -11.97 13.11
N ASP A 76 -2.16 -10.92 13.64
CA ASP A 76 -2.80 -9.88 14.45
C ASP A 76 -2.63 -8.46 13.88
N GLU A 77 -2.05 -8.33 12.69
CA GLU A 77 -1.83 -7.03 12.04
C GLU A 77 -2.66 -6.90 10.76
N PRO A 78 -3.73 -6.09 10.74
CA PRO A 78 -4.47 -5.80 9.52
C PRO A 78 -3.63 -5.04 8.49
N LEU A 79 -3.84 -5.33 7.21
CA LEU A 79 -3.25 -4.55 6.11
C LEU A 79 -3.81 -3.13 6.05
N LEU A 80 -5.13 -3.00 6.18
CA LEU A 80 -5.84 -1.74 6.34
C LEU A 80 -6.77 -1.86 7.56
N ALA A 81 -6.84 -0.81 8.37
CA ALA A 81 -7.70 -0.79 9.55
C ALA A 81 -9.16 -1.01 9.17
N ASP A 82 -9.83 -1.95 9.83
CA ASP A 82 -11.24 -2.28 9.63
C ASP A 82 -12.16 -1.66 10.68
N ASP A 83 -11.97 -1.98 11.95
CA ASP A 83 -12.78 -1.47 13.06
C ASP A 83 -11.95 -0.74 14.13
N HIS A 84 -10.65 -1.05 14.23
CA HIS A 84 -9.76 -0.48 15.24
C HIS A 84 -8.48 0.06 14.64
N VAL A 85 -8.04 1.17 15.22
CA VAL A 85 -6.69 1.71 15.05
C VAL A 85 -5.88 1.36 16.26
N HIS A 86 -4.73 0.72 16.07
CA HIS A 86 -3.86 0.24 17.15
C HIS A 86 -2.67 1.16 17.42
N PHE A 87 -2.29 1.98 16.44
CA PHE A 87 -1.17 2.92 16.54
C PHE A 87 -1.35 4.12 15.60
N CYS A 88 -0.69 5.23 15.94
CA CYS A 88 -0.64 6.40 15.08
C CYS A 88 0.18 6.07 13.80
N GLY A 89 -0.36 6.39 12.64
CA GLY A 89 0.22 6.01 11.37
C GLY A 89 -0.25 4.65 10.84
N MET A 90 -1.23 4.01 11.49
CA MET A 90 -1.82 2.79 10.96
C MET A 90 -2.60 3.09 9.67
N PRO A 91 -2.34 2.36 8.56
CA PRO A 91 -3.05 2.55 7.30
C PRO A 91 -4.55 2.28 7.41
N VAL A 92 -5.36 3.20 6.90
CA VAL A 92 -6.84 3.11 6.92
C VAL A 92 -7.39 2.98 5.51
N ALA A 93 -6.85 3.74 4.57
CA ALA A 93 -7.25 3.71 3.16
C ALA A 93 -6.08 4.06 2.24
N LEU A 94 -6.23 3.72 0.97
CA LEU A 94 -5.26 4.00 -0.07
C LEU A 94 -5.94 4.67 -1.27
#